data_5c317be1fc3335987587cdbe98f3be33
#
_entry.id   5c317be1fc3335987587cdbe98f3be33
#
_cell.length_a   1.000
_cell.length_b   1.000
_cell.length_c   1.000
_cell.angle_alpha   90.00
_cell.angle_beta   90.00
_cell.angle_gamma   90.00
#
_symmetry.space_group_name_H-M   'P 1'
#
loop_
_entity.id
_entity.type
_entity.pdbx_description
1 polymer ?
#
loop_
_entity_poly.entity_id
_entity_poly.type
_entity_poly.pdbx_seq_one_letter_code
_entity_poly.pdbx_strand_id
1 'polypeptide(L)'
;MEQKREDQLLRDDTGKYQDPYLDNVFMAAINEVYLALQEAGFEPYEQLIGYIRTGNDQYITRRRNARKIVTEMDPEMIKQYLRRYGHMYAVRK
;
A
#
# COMPACT_ATOMS: atom_id res chain seq x y z
N MET A 1 29.17 13.56 -11.69
CA MET A 1 28.71 13.51 -11.43
C MET A 1 28.41 13.12 -11.19
N GLU A 2 28.31 13.09 -11.28
CA GLU A 2 27.85 12.95 -11.07
C GLU A 2 27.47 12.41 -10.40
N GLN A 3 27.79 12.00 -9.76
CA GLN A 3 27.35 11.51 -9.05
C GLN A 3 26.32 11.84 -8.52
N LYS A 4 26.15 12.46 -8.20
CA LYS A 4 24.99 12.87 -7.75
C LYS A 4 23.90 12.49 -8.63
N ARG A 5 24.21 11.93 -9.67
CA ARG A 5 23.28 11.49 -10.56
C ARG A 5 22.47 10.37 -10.05
N GLU A 6 23.01 9.54 -9.24
CA GLU A 6 22.28 8.49 -8.66
C GLU A 6 21.22 8.99 -7.79
N ASP A 7 21.46 10.02 -7.08
CA ASP A 7 20.48 10.62 -6.26
C ASP A 7 19.33 11.08 -7.07
N GLN A 8 19.61 11.56 -8.25
CA GLN A 8 18.57 12.07 -9.06
C GLN A 8 17.71 11.00 -9.58
N LEU A 9 18.23 9.80 -9.73
CA LEU A 9 17.42 8.72 -10.17
C LEU A 9 16.39 8.33 -9.17
N LEU A 10 16.65 8.59 -7.91
CA LEU A 10 15.72 8.22 -6.87
C LEU A 10 14.71 9.31 -6.59
N ARG A 11 14.83 10.44 -7.25
CA ARG A 11 13.91 11.52 -7.04
C ARG A 11 13.22 11.82 -8.31
N ASP A 12 11.99 12.24 -8.23
CA ASP A 12 11.31 12.61 -9.43
C ASP A 12 11.73 14.01 -9.78
N ASP A 13 11.18 14.54 -10.82
CA ASP A 13 11.58 15.83 -11.31
C ASP A 13 11.22 16.95 -10.40
N THR A 14 10.33 16.73 -9.49
CA THR A 14 9.97 17.77 -8.57
C THR A 14 10.88 17.77 -7.38
N GLY A 15 11.84 16.85 -7.37
CA GLY A 15 12.76 16.77 -6.26
C GLY A 15 12.33 15.84 -5.18
N LYS A 16 11.20 15.20 -5.33
CA LYS A 16 10.77 14.28 -4.32
C LYS A 16 11.44 12.96 -4.45
N TYR A 17 11.69 12.36 -3.32
CA TYR A 17 12.28 11.05 -3.29
C TYR A 17 11.28 10.03 -3.77
N GLN A 18 11.73 9.15 -4.66
CA GLN A 18 10.89 8.11 -5.14
C GLN A 18 11.07 6.89 -4.26
N ASP A 19 10.05 6.51 -3.55
CA ASP A 19 10.12 5.41 -2.62
C ASP A 19 10.15 4.09 -3.37
N PRO A 20 11.19 3.27 -3.22
CA PRO A 20 11.26 2.02 -3.95
C PRO A 20 10.18 1.03 -3.57
N TYR A 21 9.50 1.25 -2.45
CA TYR A 21 8.43 0.35 -2.05
C TYR A 21 7.10 0.69 -2.71
N LEU A 22 7.04 1.81 -3.41
CA LEU A 22 5.77 2.26 -3.97
C LEU A 22 5.85 2.34 -5.49
N ASP A 23 6.25 1.24 -6.10
CA ASP A 23 6.30 1.21 -7.55
C ASP A 23 4.88 1.03 -8.09
N ASN A 24 4.75 1.07 -9.40
CA ASN A 24 3.46 1.01 -10.04
C ASN A 24 2.71 -0.28 -9.78
N VAL A 25 3.43 -1.38 -9.74
CA VAL A 25 2.80 -2.67 -9.52
C VAL A 25 2.22 -2.73 -8.12
N PHE A 26 3.00 -2.29 -7.14
CA PHE A 26 2.54 -2.28 -5.77
C PHE A 26 1.34 -1.37 -5.62
N MET A 27 1.41 -0.17 -6.20
CA MET A 27 0.32 0.78 -6.05
C MET A 27 -0.96 0.27 -6.68
N ALA A 28 -0.85 -0.39 -7.82
CA ALA A 28 -2.03 -0.94 -8.46
C ALA A 28 -2.65 -2.02 -7.58
N ALA A 29 -1.81 -2.86 -6.99
CA ALA A 29 -2.31 -3.94 -6.15
C ALA A 29 -2.98 -3.41 -4.89
N ILE A 30 -2.35 -2.45 -4.21
CA ILE A 30 -2.90 -1.95 -2.97
C ILE A 30 -4.18 -1.15 -3.24
N ASN A 31 -4.25 -0.47 -4.37
CA ASN A 31 -5.47 0.24 -4.74
C ASN A 31 -6.62 -0.71 -4.93
N GLU A 32 -6.37 -1.83 -5.55
CA GLU A 32 -7.41 -2.81 -5.76
C GLU A 32 -7.93 -3.34 -4.43
N VAL A 33 -7.02 -3.56 -3.48
CA VAL A 33 -7.42 -4.02 -2.17
C VAL A 33 -8.25 -2.97 -1.44
N TYR A 34 -7.82 -1.70 -1.54
CA TYR A 34 -8.57 -0.62 -0.91
C TYR A 34 -9.99 -0.53 -1.47
N LEU A 35 -10.09 -0.59 -2.80
CA LEU A 35 -11.40 -0.52 -3.41
C LEU A 35 -12.29 -1.67 -2.99
N ALA A 36 -11.71 -2.86 -2.95
CA ALA A 36 -12.48 -4.03 -2.57
C ALA A 36 -13.02 -3.91 -1.15
N LEU A 37 -12.18 -3.42 -0.24
CA LEU A 37 -12.61 -3.27 1.13
C LEU A 37 -13.68 -2.21 1.27
N GLN A 38 -13.54 -1.12 0.54
CA GLN A 38 -14.55 -0.07 0.57
C GLN A 38 -15.87 -0.58 0.02
N GLU A 39 -15.81 -1.32 -1.08
CA GLU A 39 -17.03 -1.86 -1.67
C GLU A 39 -17.71 -2.82 -0.72
N ALA A 40 -16.94 -3.53 0.08
CA ALA A 40 -17.51 -4.49 1.02
C ALA A 40 -17.99 -3.82 2.30
N GLY A 41 -17.80 -2.51 2.42
CA GLY A 41 -18.29 -1.78 3.59
C GLY A 41 -17.32 -1.68 4.72
N PHE A 42 -16.04 -1.96 4.49
CA PHE A 42 -15.03 -1.91 5.53
C PHE A 42 -14.17 -0.67 5.40
N GLU A 43 -13.52 -0.34 6.49
CA GLU A 43 -12.53 0.73 6.51
C GLU A 43 -11.20 0.11 6.11
N PRO A 44 -10.67 0.45 4.94
CA PRO A 44 -9.49 -0.28 4.43
C PRO A 44 -8.27 -0.21 5.33
N TYR A 45 -8.00 0.97 5.89
CA TYR A 45 -6.82 1.11 6.73
C TYR A 45 -6.89 0.17 7.93
N GLU A 46 -8.05 0.15 8.57
CA GLU A 46 -8.19 -0.68 9.76
C GLU A 46 -8.11 -2.16 9.46
N GLN A 47 -8.68 -2.57 8.33
CA GLN A 47 -8.63 -3.97 7.96
C GLN A 47 -7.21 -4.38 7.62
N LEU A 48 -6.48 -3.53 6.92
CA LEU A 48 -5.10 -3.85 6.58
C LEU A 48 -4.22 -3.87 7.81
N ILE A 49 -4.45 -2.97 8.74
CA ILE A 49 -3.70 -2.99 9.99
C ILE A 49 -3.97 -4.30 10.73
N GLY A 50 -5.23 -4.72 10.80
CA GLY A 50 -5.55 -5.98 11.45
C GLY A 50 -4.84 -7.15 10.79
N TYR A 51 -4.81 -7.14 9.46
CA TYR A 51 -4.14 -8.20 8.74
C TYR A 51 -2.64 -8.21 9.05
N ILE A 52 -2.01 -7.04 9.03
CA ILE A 52 -0.57 -6.97 9.27
C ILE A 52 -0.22 -7.38 10.69
N ARG A 53 -1.04 -7.00 11.65
CA ARG A 53 -0.74 -7.32 13.02
C ARG A 53 -0.92 -8.78 13.37
N THR A 54 -1.88 -9.42 12.73
CA THR A 54 -2.25 -10.76 13.14
C THR A 54 -1.88 -11.83 12.12
N GLY A 55 -1.65 -11.43 10.87
CA GLY A 55 -1.43 -12.39 9.81
C GLY A 55 -2.68 -13.12 9.38
N ASN A 56 -3.84 -12.67 9.87
CA ASN A 56 -5.09 -13.34 9.59
C ASN A 56 -5.73 -12.74 8.35
N ASP A 57 -5.77 -13.49 7.26
CA ASP A 57 -6.28 -12.95 6.00
C ASP A 57 -7.79 -12.79 6.00
N GLN A 58 -8.46 -13.20 7.04
CA GLN A 58 -9.89 -12.98 7.13
C GLN A 58 -10.24 -11.52 7.31
N TYR A 59 -9.28 -10.70 7.66
CA TYR A 59 -9.50 -9.27 7.69
C TYR A 59 -9.72 -8.70 6.29
N ILE A 60 -9.37 -9.46 5.25
CA ILE A 60 -9.42 -8.96 3.88
C ILE A 60 -10.53 -9.65 3.13
N THR A 61 -11.41 -8.86 2.54
CA THR A 61 -12.52 -9.40 1.78
C THR A 61 -12.02 -10.19 0.58
N ARG A 62 -12.85 -11.10 0.11
CA ARG A 62 -12.53 -11.85 -1.10
C ARG A 62 -12.94 -11.11 -2.35
N ARG A 63 -13.67 -10.03 -2.19
CA ARG A 63 -14.16 -9.26 -3.31
C ARG A 63 -12.97 -8.80 -4.14
N ARG A 64 -13.09 -8.82 -5.46
CA ARG A 64 -12.06 -8.39 -6.38
C ARG A 64 -10.73 -9.12 -6.19
N ASN A 65 -10.77 -10.32 -5.65
CA ASN A 65 -9.56 -11.07 -5.39
C ASN A 65 -8.65 -10.41 -4.37
N ALA A 66 -9.19 -9.52 -3.56
CA ALA A 66 -8.34 -8.74 -2.67
C ALA A 66 -7.54 -9.61 -1.71
N ARG A 67 -8.17 -10.66 -1.18
CA ARG A 67 -7.48 -11.53 -0.24
C ARG A 67 -6.28 -12.20 -0.90
N LYS A 68 -6.47 -12.69 -2.11
CA LYS A 68 -5.38 -13.30 -2.83
C LYS A 68 -4.29 -12.30 -3.13
N ILE A 69 -4.68 -11.10 -3.56
CA ILE A 69 -3.71 -10.06 -3.88
C ILE A 69 -2.86 -9.75 -2.67
N VAL A 70 -3.50 -9.50 -1.53
CA VAL A 70 -2.76 -9.06 -0.37
C VAL A 70 -1.86 -10.15 0.18
N THR A 71 -2.27 -11.41 0.10
CA THR A 71 -1.44 -12.47 0.63
C THR A 71 -0.23 -12.74 -0.23
N GLU A 72 -0.25 -12.25 -1.47
CA GLU A 72 0.92 -12.38 -2.33
C GLU A 72 1.82 -11.16 -2.26
N MET A 73 1.42 -10.14 -1.53
CA MET A 73 2.26 -8.96 -1.39
C MET A 73 3.18 -9.13 -0.20
N ASP A 74 4.31 -8.44 -0.25
CA ASP A 74 5.26 -8.45 0.85
C ASP A 74 4.66 -7.68 2.02
N PRO A 75 4.46 -8.32 3.17
CA PRO A 75 3.87 -7.63 4.32
C PRO A 75 4.65 -6.40 4.75
N GLU A 76 5.97 -6.44 4.60
CA GLU A 76 6.76 -5.27 4.95
C GLU A 76 6.43 -4.08 4.08
N MET A 77 6.18 -4.33 2.81
CA MET A 77 5.84 -3.24 1.92
C MET A 77 4.48 -2.67 2.28
N ILE A 78 3.54 -3.54 2.62
CA ILE A 78 2.23 -3.06 3.05
C ILE A 78 2.37 -2.22 4.31
N LYS A 79 3.19 -2.69 5.24
CA LYS A 79 3.39 -1.98 6.49
C LYS A 79 3.95 -0.59 6.24
N GLN A 80 4.95 -0.48 5.36
CA GLN A 80 5.54 0.81 5.03
C GLN A 80 4.52 1.73 4.37
N TYR A 81 3.72 1.17 3.48
CA TYR A 81 2.70 1.96 2.82
C TYR A 81 1.70 2.51 3.83
N LEU A 82 1.25 1.67 4.74
CA LEU A 82 0.27 2.10 5.72
C LEU A 82 0.84 3.17 6.65
N ARG A 83 2.11 3.02 6.98
CA ARG A 83 2.76 3.98 7.84
C ARG A 83 2.85 5.35 7.20
N ARG A 84 3.07 5.39 5.90
CA ARG A 84 3.21 6.65 5.20
C ARG A 84 1.92 7.23 4.71
N TYR A 85 1.06 6.40 4.17
CA TYR A 85 -0.11 6.89 3.45
C TYR A 85 -1.43 6.39 3.97
N GLY A 86 -1.41 5.29 4.65
CA GLY A 86 -2.67 4.65 4.99
C GLY A 86 -3.62 5.51 5.78
N HIS A 87 -3.10 6.22 6.75
CA HIS A 87 -3.97 6.99 7.62
C HIS A 87 -4.58 8.19 6.89
N MET A 88 -4.04 8.54 5.74
CA MET A 88 -4.61 9.63 4.98
C MET A 88 -6.00 9.27 4.48
N TYR A 89 -6.22 7.99 4.23
CA TYR A 89 -7.54 7.57 3.80
C TYR A 89 -8.48 7.51 4.98
N ALA A 90 -7.97 7.12 6.12
CA ALA A 90 -8.81 7.02 7.30
C ALA A 90 -9.33 8.35 7.77
N VAL A 91 -8.51 9.38 7.66
CA VAL A 91 -8.94 10.66 8.15
C VAL A 91 -9.91 11.36 7.25
N ARG A 92 -10.16 10.79 6.11
CA ARG A 92 -11.05 11.44 5.21
C ARG A 92 -12.49 11.27 5.57
N LYS A 93 -12.78 10.45 6.48
CA LYS A 93 -14.14 10.24 6.83
C LYS A 93 -14.82 11.35 7.45
#